data_06039620f117b010b0777cac92f603fe
#
_entry.id   06039620f117b010b0777cac92f603fe
#
_cell.length_a   1.000
_cell.length_b   1.000
_cell.length_c   1.000
_cell.angle_alpha   90.00
_cell.angle_beta   90.00
_cell.angle_gamma   90.00
#
_symmetry.space_group_name_H-M   'P 1'
#
loop_
_entity.id
_entity.type
_entity.pdbx_description
1 polymer ?
#
loop_
_entity_poly.entity_id
_entity_poly.type
_entity_poly.pdbx_seq_one_letter_code
_entity_poly.pdbx_strand_id
1 'polypeptide(L)'
;MLSTLQRSAKKVFTVRRLHRSALEVVEKSVSEDTVTGSFGSFIQGVVPQQLSPILLQRSKRMVLDSLGVGLLGSTTQVFQLALQHCQHMYALDDISAVYGRSQTRLSPTLAAFVNGVAAHSMDFDDTWHPATHPSGAVLPALLAVSDMLPSYSKPSGLDFLLAFNVGIEVQGRLMRFSNEAQNIPKRFHPPSVVGTLGSAAACARLLSLERTQCCHALAIAASLAGAPMANAATQTKPLHLGNAARLGLEAALLASRGLEANALVLDALPGVAGFSAFYEDYVPQPMHPPEDRDLCFLLENQDVAFKSFPAHLGMHWVAEAAGSVRELLVGPQGGSLSPRVVKEILLSVPPSKYINRPFPTSEHQARHSFQFSACSALLDGEVTSSSFSPAARRRPELHTLLSLVRVEHAPDNPANFDRMYAEVHVTLVDGTVLQGRCDTFYGHWRHPLSADALRRKFRANAGAVLPEEQVEELLQAVEGLEQLENCTSLLSCLH
;
A
#
# COMPACT_ATOMS: atom_id res chain seq x y z
N MET A 1 -33.50 25.54 6.17
CA MET A 1 -32.49 24.47 6.07
C MET A 1 -31.05 24.97 6.20
N LEU A 2 -30.67 26.15 5.73
CA LEU A 2 -29.32 26.71 5.90
C LEU A 2 -28.89 27.02 7.37
N SER A 3 -29.83 27.25 8.27
CA SER A 3 -29.53 27.56 9.68
C SER A 3 -29.11 26.36 10.53
N THR A 4 -29.47 25.15 10.11
CA THR A 4 -29.16 23.90 10.84
C THR A 4 -27.76 23.38 10.51
N LEU A 5 -27.30 23.58 9.27
CA LEU A 5 -25.94 23.22 8.82
C LEU A 5 -24.86 24.11 9.44
N GLN A 6 -25.13 25.40 9.60
CA GLN A 6 -24.21 26.31 10.30
C GLN A 6 -24.10 26.02 11.80
N ARG A 7 -25.12 25.43 12.42
CA ARG A 7 -25.05 25.00 13.84
C ARG A 7 -24.24 23.71 14.02
N SER A 8 -24.23 22.80 13.05
CA SER A 8 -23.43 21.57 13.12
C SER A 8 -21.95 21.85 12.94
N ALA A 9 -21.55 22.68 11.97
CA ALA A 9 -20.18 23.09 11.75
C ALA A 9 -19.61 23.90 12.95
N LYS A 10 -20.40 24.78 13.56
CA LYS A 10 -19.96 25.51 14.79
C LYS A 10 -19.78 24.57 15.99
N LYS A 11 -20.48 23.46 16.10
CA LYS A 11 -20.29 22.51 17.20
C LYS A 11 -18.97 21.72 17.10
N VAL A 12 -18.46 21.45 15.91
CA VAL A 12 -17.17 20.73 15.72
C VAL A 12 -15.97 21.63 16.05
N PHE A 13 -16.08 22.94 15.86
CA PHE A 13 -14.97 23.89 16.04
C PHE A 13 -14.97 24.69 17.35
N THR A 14 -16.01 24.60 18.16
CA THR A 14 -16.00 25.14 19.53
C THR A 14 -15.11 24.32 20.48
N VAL A 15 -14.61 23.16 20.04
CA VAL A 15 -13.73 22.28 20.80
C VAL A 15 -12.39 22.93 21.19
N ARG A 16 -11.83 23.87 20.41
CA ARG A 16 -10.62 24.58 20.81
C ARG A 16 -10.77 25.54 22.00
N ARG A 17 -11.99 25.95 22.38
CA ARG A 17 -12.25 26.83 23.55
C ARG A 17 -12.78 26.10 24.78
N LEU A 18 -13.43 24.94 24.62
CA LEU A 18 -13.95 24.16 25.75
C LEU A 18 -12.92 23.22 26.37
N HIS A 19 -11.81 22.94 25.69
CA HIS A 19 -10.78 22.01 26.18
C HIS A 19 -9.75 22.64 27.15
N ARG A 20 -9.70 23.96 27.30
CA ARG A 20 -8.78 24.56 28.28
C ARG A 20 -9.25 24.54 29.73
N SER A 21 -10.51 24.23 30.00
CA SER A 21 -11.06 24.25 31.38
C SER A 21 -11.48 22.88 31.95
N ALA A 22 -11.32 21.76 31.16
CA ALA A 22 -11.64 20.41 31.62
C ALA A 22 -10.41 19.48 31.68
N LEU A 23 -9.23 19.96 31.36
CA LEU A 23 -7.98 19.18 31.30
C LEU A 23 -7.07 19.35 32.54
N GLU A 24 -7.64 19.67 33.70
CA GLU A 24 -6.96 19.42 34.98
C GLU A 24 -7.27 18.02 35.55
N VAL A 25 -7.62 17.07 34.73
CA VAL A 25 -7.54 15.65 35.13
C VAL A 25 -6.12 15.19 34.86
N VAL A 26 -5.39 14.97 35.95
CA VAL A 26 -4.05 14.40 36.07
C VAL A 26 -3.67 13.63 34.80
N GLU A 27 -2.94 14.27 33.87
CA GLU A 27 -2.20 13.60 32.81
C GLU A 27 -1.25 12.63 33.49
N LYS A 28 -1.59 11.34 33.53
CA LYS A 28 -0.57 10.30 33.59
C LYS A 28 0.16 10.39 32.25
N SER A 29 1.16 11.27 32.17
CA SER A 29 2.00 11.42 30.99
C SER A 29 2.57 10.06 30.66
N VAL A 30 2.28 9.58 29.45
CA VAL A 30 2.96 8.38 28.91
C VAL A 30 4.46 8.68 28.93
N SER A 31 5.28 7.87 29.61
CA SER A 31 6.72 8.10 29.64
C SER A 31 7.30 8.00 28.24
N GLU A 32 8.19 8.93 27.88
CA GLU A 32 8.94 8.90 26.64
C GLU A 32 9.89 7.71 26.55
N ASP A 33 10.29 7.16 27.69
CA ASP A 33 11.19 6.03 27.81
C ASP A 33 10.55 4.68 27.35
N THR A 34 9.22 4.67 27.14
CA THR A 34 8.52 3.49 26.60
C THR A 34 8.57 3.48 25.08
N VAL A 35 8.44 2.30 24.46
CA VAL A 35 8.38 2.18 22.99
C VAL A 35 7.19 2.97 22.45
N THR A 36 6.00 2.77 23.01
CA THR A 36 4.79 3.49 22.59
C THR A 36 4.95 5.01 22.77
N GLY A 37 5.55 5.45 23.91
CA GLY A 37 5.82 6.85 24.19
C GLY A 37 6.79 7.49 23.18
N SER A 38 7.86 6.79 22.80
CA SER A 38 8.81 7.24 21.79
C SER A 38 8.18 7.42 20.42
N PHE A 39 7.27 6.53 20.02
CA PHE A 39 6.47 6.69 18.79
C PHE A 39 5.55 7.91 18.87
N GLY A 40 4.91 8.14 20.02
CA GLY A 40 4.11 9.34 20.25
C GLY A 40 4.92 10.64 20.13
N SER A 41 6.12 10.67 20.72
CA SER A 41 7.05 11.81 20.61
C SER A 41 7.50 12.05 19.16
N PHE A 42 7.82 10.98 18.42
CA PHE A 42 8.17 11.09 17.01
C PHE A 42 7.00 11.65 16.17
N ILE A 43 5.78 11.12 16.32
CA ILE A 43 4.61 11.57 15.56
C ILE A 43 4.31 13.04 15.80
N GLN A 44 4.37 13.48 17.05
CA GLN A 44 4.11 14.88 17.41
C GLN A 44 5.26 15.82 17.00
N GLY A 45 6.50 15.41 17.27
CA GLY A 45 7.64 16.31 17.30
C GLY A 45 8.38 16.47 15.97
N VAL A 46 8.27 15.49 15.04
CA VAL A 46 8.96 15.58 13.74
C VAL A 46 8.43 16.79 12.94
N VAL A 47 9.35 17.50 12.27
CA VAL A 47 9.04 18.76 11.57
C VAL A 47 9.40 18.70 10.08
N PRO A 48 8.78 19.53 9.22
CA PRO A 48 9.00 19.49 7.76
C PRO A 48 10.47 19.66 7.34
N GLN A 49 11.27 20.39 8.12
CA GLN A 49 12.70 20.62 7.85
C GLN A 49 13.55 19.34 7.91
N GLN A 50 13.02 18.27 8.48
CA GLN A 50 13.67 16.96 8.56
C GLN A 50 13.40 16.07 7.33
N LEU A 51 12.54 16.53 6.41
CA LEU A 51 12.32 15.86 5.13
C LEU A 51 13.49 16.16 4.17
N SER A 52 14.39 15.22 4.02
CA SER A 52 15.50 15.36 3.08
C SER A 52 15.02 15.36 1.61
N PRO A 53 15.82 15.89 0.67
CA PRO A 53 15.47 15.88 -0.75
C PRO A 53 15.17 14.48 -1.31
N ILE A 54 15.91 13.46 -0.84
CA ILE A 54 15.68 12.07 -1.27
C ILE A 54 14.36 11.54 -0.72
N LEU A 55 14.01 11.88 0.52
CA LEU A 55 12.76 11.47 1.15
C LEU A 55 11.57 12.13 0.43
N LEU A 56 11.64 13.43 0.14
CA LEU A 56 10.62 14.14 -0.64
C LEU A 56 10.45 13.54 -2.04
N GLN A 57 11.54 13.22 -2.73
CA GLN A 57 11.49 12.59 -4.04
C GLN A 57 10.80 11.23 -3.98
N ARG A 58 11.18 10.36 -3.04
CA ARG A 58 10.63 9.01 -2.89
C ARG A 58 9.17 9.04 -2.51
N SER A 59 8.80 9.87 -1.53
CA SER A 59 7.40 9.99 -1.10
C SER A 59 6.47 10.54 -2.20
N LYS A 60 6.91 11.52 -3.00
CA LYS A 60 6.14 11.99 -4.16
C LYS A 60 5.94 10.90 -5.22
N ARG A 61 6.94 10.07 -5.47
CA ARG A 61 6.81 8.91 -6.36
C ARG A 61 5.79 7.90 -5.84
N MET A 62 5.78 7.64 -4.53
CA MET A 62 4.79 6.77 -3.87
C MET A 62 3.38 7.35 -3.97
N VAL A 63 3.21 8.65 -3.72
CA VAL A 63 1.93 9.34 -3.87
C VAL A 63 1.42 9.24 -5.31
N LEU A 64 2.29 9.52 -6.29
CA LEU A 64 1.95 9.44 -7.72
C LEU A 64 1.50 8.04 -8.13
N ASP A 65 2.26 7.02 -7.75
CA ASP A 65 1.93 5.62 -8.05
C ASP A 65 0.60 5.21 -7.42
N SER A 66 0.43 5.50 -6.13
CA SER A 66 -0.77 5.13 -5.37
C SER A 66 -2.04 5.81 -5.90
N LEU A 67 -1.97 7.08 -6.32
CA LEU A 67 -3.10 7.78 -6.95
C LEU A 67 -3.45 7.15 -8.31
N GLY A 68 -2.47 6.92 -9.16
CA GLY A 68 -2.69 6.29 -10.46
C GLY A 68 -3.31 4.89 -10.34
N VAL A 69 -2.76 4.07 -9.45
CA VAL A 69 -3.28 2.72 -9.17
C VAL A 69 -4.67 2.77 -8.54
N GLY A 70 -4.92 3.71 -7.62
CA GLY A 70 -6.22 3.91 -6.99
C GLY A 70 -7.30 4.34 -7.99
N LEU A 71 -6.98 5.27 -8.90
CA LEU A 71 -7.88 5.68 -9.98
C LEU A 71 -8.20 4.50 -10.91
N LEU A 72 -7.22 3.78 -11.40
CA LEU A 72 -7.45 2.55 -12.17
C LEU A 72 -8.26 1.53 -11.37
N GLY A 73 -7.95 1.33 -10.09
CA GLY A 73 -8.65 0.41 -9.20
C GLY A 73 -10.13 0.74 -8.99
N SER A 74 -10.52 2.02 -9.15
CA SER A 74 -11.93 2.44 -9.08
C SER A 74 -12.80 1.87 -10.21
N THR A 75 -12.20 1.27 -11.24
CA THR A 75 -12.92 0.57 -12.31
C THR A 75 -13.27 -0.88 -11.96
N THR A 76 -12.70 -1.43 -10.89
CA THR A 76 -12.83 -2.85 -10.54
C THR A 76 -14.19 -3.20 -9.91
N GLN A 77 -14.60 -4.45 -10.07
CA GLN A 77 -15.84 -4.95 -9.45
C GLN A 77 -15.81 -4.84 -7.92
N VAL A 78 -14.67 -5.15 -7.28
CA VAL A 78 -14.56 -5.12 -5.81
C VAL A 78 -14.75 -3.70 -5.27
N PHE A 79 -14.22 -2.69 -5.95
CA PHE A 79 -14.48 -1.29 -5.61
C PHE A 79 -15.96 -0.93 -5.75
N GLN A 80 -16.61 -1.34 -6.85
CA GLN A 80 -18.04 -1.07 -7.06
C GLN A 80 -18.90 -1.68 -5.95
N LEU A 81 -18.61 -2.93 -5.54
CA LEU A 81 -19.31 -3.59 -4.45
C LEU A 81 -19.11 -2.86 -3.11
N ALA A 82 -17.89 -2.41 -2.81
CA ALA A 82 -17.59 -1.65 -1.60
C ALA A 82 -18.28 -0.28 -1.59
N LEU A 83 -18.25 0.44 -2.73
CA LEU A 83 -18.93 1.73 -2.89
C LEU A 83 -20.44 1.60 -2.72
N GLN A 84 -21.07 0.64 -3.43
CA GLN A 84 -22.49 0.37 -3.32
C GLN A 84 -22.91 0.03 -1.89
N HIS A 85 -22.12 -0.79 -1.18
CA HIS A 85 -22.37 -1.09 0.23
C HIS A 85 -22.38 0.19 1.07
N CYS A 86 -21.40 1.06 0.94
CA CYS A 86 -21.35 2.32 1.68
C CYS A 86 -22.55 3.23 1.35
N GLN A 87 -22.92 3.35 0.08
CA GLN A 87 -24.05 4.19 -0.36
C GLN A 87 -25.41 3.70 0.16
N HIS A 88 -25.59 2.37 0.31
CA HIS A 88 -26.85 1.80 0.78
C HIS A 88 -27.00 1.78 2.31
N MET A 89 -25.88 1.62 3.02
CA MET A 89 -25.91 1.40 4.47
C MET A 89 -25.76 2.67 5.31
N TYR A 90 -25.23 3.75 4.73
CA TYR A 90 -24.91 4.96 5.47
C TYR A 90 -25.57 6.19 4.84
N ALA A 91 -25.92 7.17 5.67
CA ALA A 91 -26.30 8.49 5.19
C ALA A 91 -25.09 9.12 4.46
N LEU A 92 -25.36 9.70 3.29
CA LEU A 92 -24.32 10.37 2.52
C LEU A 92 -23.97 11.72 3.18
N ASP A 93 -22.77 11.81 3.71
CA ASP A 93 -22.15 13.09 4.08
C ASP A 93 -21.25 13.50 2.92
N ASP A 94 -21.59 14.52 2.17
CA ASP A 94 -20.86 14.99 1.00
C ASP A 94 -19.56 15.71 1.40
N ILE A 95 -18.62 15.00 2.05
CA ILE A 95 -17.39 15.60 2.61
C ILE A 95 -16.18 15.24 1.78
N SER A 96 -15.85 13.95 1.67
CA SER A 96 -14.58 13.49 1.11
C SER A 96 -14.74 12.83 -0.25
N ALA A 97 -13.81 13.13 -1.15
CA ALA A 97 -13.80 12.66 -2.53
C ALA A 97 -13.60 11.15 -2.64
N VAL A 98 -14.23 10.56 -3.65
CA VAL A 98 -14.08 9.16 -4.04
C VAL A 98 -13.37 9.10 -5.39
N TYR A 99 -12.32 8.28 -5.50
CA TYR A 99 -11.51 8.16 -6.69
C TYR A 99 -12.33 7.91 -7.96
N GLY A 100 -12.16 8.77 -8.96
CA GLY A 100 -12.81 8.68 -10.25
C GLY A 100 -14.35 8.80 -10.19
N ARG A 101 -14.90 9.49 -9.20
CA ARG A 101 -16.34 9.70 -9.01
C ARG A 101 -16.67 11.16 -8.70
N SER A 102 -16.79 11.98 -9.75
CA SER A 102 -17.01 13.44 -9.64
C SER A 102 -18.24 13.84 -8.83
N GLN A 103 -19.26 13.00 -8.80
CA GLN A 103 -20.55 13.31 -8.14
C GLN A 103 -20.76 12.53 -6.85
N THR A 104 -19.75 11.80 -6.38
CA THR A 104 -19.90 10.98 -5.17
C THR A 104 -18.89 11.45 -4.13
N ARG A 105 -19.42 11.86 -2.99
CA ARG A 105 -18.64 12.12 -1.78
C ARG A 105 -19.19 11.28 -0.64
N LEU A 106 -18.36 10.92 0.30
CA LEU A 106 -18.72 10.12 1.45
C LEU A 106 -18.21 10.78 2.74
N SER A 107 -18.65 10.27 3.90
CA SER A 107 -17.96 10.61 5.15
C SER A 107 -16.48 10.23 5.07
N PRO A 108 -15.58 10.94 5.76
CA PRO A 108 -14.14 10.75 5.63
C PRO A 108 -13.69 9.29 5.82
N THR A 109 -14.23 8.60 6.82
CA THR A 109 -13.88 7.20 7.10
C THR A 109 -14.34 6.23 6.00
N LEU A 110 -15.48 6.49 5.38
CA LEU A 110 -15.99 5.68 4.26
C LEU A 110 -15.26 5.99 2.96
N ALA A 111 -14.91 7.25 2.71
CA ALA A 111 -14.07 7.62 1.57
C ALA A 111 -12.68 6.97 1.68
N ALA A 112 -12.05 7.02 2.87
CA ALA A 112 -10.80 6.32 3.14
C ALA A 112 -10.92 4.80 2.87
N PHE A 113 -12.04 4.19 3.28
CA PHE A 113 -12.32 2.78 3.03
C PHE A 113 -12.39 2.45 1.54
N VAL A 114 -13.26 3.11 0.78
CA VAL A 114 -13.46 2.77 -0.64
C VAL A 114 -12.23 3.10 -1.49
N ASN A 115 -11.53 4.21 -1.20
CA ASN A 115 -10.31 4.60 -1.88
C ASN A 115 -9.14 3.64 -1.56
N GLY A 116 -9.05 3.16 -0.32
CA GLY A 116 -8.08 2.12 0.06
C GLY A 116 -8.38 0.76 -0.61
N VAL A 117 -9.65 0.41 -0.78
CA VAL A 117 -10.05 -0.76 -1.59
C VAL A 117 -9.62 -0.57 -3.04
N ALA A 118 -9.83 0.60 -3.63
CA ALA A 118 -9.40 0.91 -4.99
C ALA A 118 -7.88 0.75 -5.14
N ALA A 119 -7.11 1.35 -4.24
CA ALA A 119 -5.64 1.33 -4.27
C ALA A 119 -5.07 -0.10 -4.31
N HIS A 120 -5.75 -1.08 -3.68
CA HIS A 120 -5.26 -2.47 -3.60
C HIS A 120 -6.01 -3.47 -4.49
N SER A 121 -7.04 -3.04 -5.21
CA SER A 121 -7.96 -3.94 -5.93
C SER A 121 -7.31 -4.77 -7.03
N MET A 122 -6.22 -4.29 -7.61
CA MET A 122 -5.49 -4.94 -8.70
C MET A 122 -4.13 -5.50 -8.27
N ASP A 123 -3.76 -5.39 -6.98
CA ASP A 123 -2.41 -5.75 -6.49
C ASP A 123 -1.30 -5.05 -7.32
N PHE A 124 -1.51 -3.77 -7.65
CA PHE A 124 -0.63 -2.98 -8.52
C PHE A 124 0.10 -1.86 -7.78
N ASP A 125 -0.25 -1.68 -6.52
CA ASP A 125 0.31 -0.71 -5.59
C ASP A 125 1.75 -1.04 -5.19
N ASP A 126 2.45 -0.03 -4.71
CA ASP A 126 3.81 -0.13 -4.21
C ASP A 126 3.97 -1.24 -3.17
N THR A 127 5.17 -1.78 -3.10
CA THR A 127 5.52 -2.82 -2.12
C THR A 127 6.88 -2.51 -1.50
N TRP A 128 6.97 -2.63 -0.19
CA TRP A 128 8.20 -2.42 0.55
C TRP A 128 8.76 -3.73 1.09
N HIS A 129 9.99 -3.70 1.57
CA HIS A 129 10.58 -4.78 2.36
C HIS A 129 10.91 -4.25 3.77
N PRO A 130 10.48 -4.93 4.84
CA PRO A 130 9.65 -6.15 4.89
C PRO A 130 8.28 -6.01 4.24
N ALA A 131 7.71 -7.15 3.83
CA ALA A 131 6.56 -7.22 2.92
C ALA A 131 5.33 -6.46 3.40
N THR A 132 5.12 -5.23 2.90
CA THR A 132 3.92 -4.41 3.11
C THR A 132 3.61 -3.60 1.86
N HIS A 133 2.39 -3.05 1.79
CA HIS A 133 1.93 -2.09 0.78
C HIS A 133 1.70 -0.74 1.47
N PRO A 134 2.75 0.09 1.61
CA PRO A 134 2.73 1.17 2.58
C PRO A 134 1.80 2.33 2.22
N SER A 135 1.73 2.72 0.94
CA SER A 135 0.98 3.91 0.52
C SER A 135 -0.52 3.74 0.60
N GLY A 136 -1.04 2.57 0.21
CA GLY A 136 -2.48 2.35 0.03
C GLY A 136 -3.30 2.37 1.32
N ALA A 137 -2.69 2.23 2.50
CA ALA A 137 -3.34 2.43 3.79
C ALA A 137 -3.30 3.90 4.24
N VAL A 138 -2.18 4.59 4.00
CA VAL A 138 -1.92 5.94 4.53
C VAL A 138 -2.54 7.02 3.65
N LEU A 139 -2.31 6.95 2.34
CA LEU A 139 -2.73 8.02 1.43
C LEU A 139 -4.25 8.24 1.38
N PRO A 140 -5.11 7.20 1.27
CA PRO A 140 -6.56 7.40 1.29
C PRO A 140 -7.08 8.04 2.59
N ALA A 141 -6.49 7.71 3.73
CA ALA A 141 -6.84 8.30 5.01
C ALA A 141 -6.43 9.77 5.10
N LEU A 142 -5.22 10.12 4.63
CA LEU A 142 -4.74 11.51 4.60
C LEU A 142 -5.56 12.39 3.66
N LEU A 143 -5.91 11.90 2.48
CA LEU A 143 -6.79 12.61 1.55
C LEU A 143 -8.16 12.85 2.17
N ALA A 144 -8.75 11.83 2.79
CA ALA A 144 -10.06 11.93 3.42
C ALA A 144 -10.07 12.92 4.60
N VAL A 145 -9.05 12.90 5.48
CA VAL A 145 -8.96 13.86 6.58
C VAL A 145 -8.63 15.28 6.09
N SER A 146 -7.82 15.42 5.03
CA SER A 146 -7.54 16.72 4.41
C SER A 146 -8.81 17.34 3.84
N ASP A 147 -9.66 16.53 3.19
CA ASP A 147 -10.95 16.99 2.67
C ASP A 147 -11.92 17.40 3.78
N MET A 148 -11.87 16.74 4.94
CA MET A 148 -12.69 17.06 6.10
C MET A 148 -12.34 18.42 6.73
N LEU A 149 -11.10 18.86 6.63
CA LEU A 149 -10.64 20.11 7.22
C LEU A 149 -11.25 21.31 6.48
N PRO A 150 -11.61 22.40 7.18
CA PRO A 150 -12.12 23.61 6.53
C PRO A 150 -11.06 24.25 5.63
N SER A 151 -11.49 25.05 4.65
CA SER A 151 -10.62 25.66 3.64
C SER A 151 -9.42 26.43 4.23
N TYR A 152 -9.62 27.11 5.36
CA TYR A 152 -8.58 27.89 6.07
C TYR A 152 -7.62 27.02 6.91
N SER A 153 -7.86 25.72 6.99
CA SER A 153 -7.03 24.76 7.76
C SER A 153 -6.60 23.58 6.89
N LYS A 154 -6.70 23.69 5.57
CA LYS A 154 -6.14 22.68 4.67
C LYS A 154 -4.63 22.58 4.89
N PRO A 155 -4.06 21.37 4.94
CA PRO A 155 -2.62 21.22 5.11
C PRO A 155 -1.87 21.79 3.90
N SER A 156 -0.67 22.34 4.13
CA SER A 156 0.28 22.58 3.05
C SER A 156 0.71 21.25 2.43
N GLY A 157 1.23 21.28 1.21
CA GLY A 157 1.78 20.07 0.59
C GLY A 157 2.94 19.49 1.37
N LEU A 158 3.73 20.34 2.04
CA LEU A 158 4.84 19.92 2.89
C LEU A 158 4.35 19.25 4.18
N ASP A 159 3.30 19.77 4.84
CA ASP A 159 2.69 19.13 6.01
C ASP A 159 2.02 17.81 5.65
N PHE A 160 1.41 17.73 4.45
CA PHE A 160 0.84 16.51 3.92
C PHE A 160 1.92 15.44 3.69
N LEU A 161 3.04 15.79 3.05
CA LEU A 161 4.18 14.89 2.83
C LEU A 161 4.81 14.46 4.16
N LEU A 162 4.90 15.36 5.14
CA LEU A 162 5.38 15.03 6.47
C LEU A 162 4.48 13.97 7.13
N ALA A 163 3.17 14.20 7.15
CA ALA A 163 2.23 13.25 7.71
C ALA A 163 2.26 11.90 6.97
N PHE A 164 2.39 11.92 5.63
CA PHE A 164 2.57 10.72 4.83
C PHE A 164 3.82 9.95 5.27
N ASN A 165 4.98 10.61 5.34
CA ASN A 165 6.24 9.98 5.74
C ASN A 165 6.21 9.46 7.18
N VAL A 166 5.54 10.14 8.11
CA VAL A 166 5.29 9.64 9.47
C VAL A 166 4.54 8.30 9.44
N GLY A 167 3.49 8.19 8.64
CA GLY A 167 2.74 6.93 8.50
C GLY A 167 3.56 5.80 7.86
N ILE A 168 4.38 6.13 6.87
CA ILE A 168 5.30 5.16 6.23
C ILE A 168 6.37 4.69 7.23
N GLU A 169 6.98 5.63 7.97
CA GLU A 169 8.01 5.33 8.95
C GLU A 169 7.51 4.40 10.06
N VAL A 170 6.32 4.71 10.61
CA VAL A 170 5.69 3.86 11.65
C VAL A 170 5.47 2.44 11.14
N GLN A 171 4.95 2.26 9.92
CA GLN A 171 4.81 0.93 9.32
C GLN A 171 6.16 0.21 9.20
N GLY A 172 7.15 0.89 8.66
CA GLY A 172 8.47 0.34 8.43
C GLY A 172 9.17 -0.10 9.72
N ARG A 173 9.07 0.70 10.80
CA ARG A 173 9.63 0.34 12.13
C ARG A 173 8.92 -0.89 12.72
N LEU A 174 7.59 -0.89 12.74
CA LEU A 174 6.81 -2.01 13.25
C LEU A 174 7.10 -3.33 12.53
N MET A 175 7.30 -3.31 11.20
CA MET A 175 7.69 -4.48 10.42
C MET A 175 9.10 -5.00 10.76
N ARG A 176 9.97 -4.17 11.33
CA ARG A 176 11.35 -4.53 11.69
C ARG A 176 11.48 -5.05 13.13
N PHE A 177 10.39 -5.08 13.89
CA PHE A 177 10.37 -5.65 15.25
C PHE A 177 10.25 -7.17 15.28
N SER A 178 10.26 -7.83 14.11
CA SER A 178 10.12 -9.29 14.01
C SER A 178 10.92 -9.81 12.81
N ASN A 179 11.65 -10.91 13.02
CA ASN A 179 12.28 -11.65 11.93
C ASN A 179 11.25 -12.43 11.09
N GLU A 180 10.12 -12.85 11.69
CA GLU A 180 9.01 -13.47 10.96
C GLU A 180 8.51 -12.53 9.84
N ALA A 181 8.44 -11.22 10.13
CA ALA A 181 7.99 -10.22 9.19
C ALA A 181 8.93 -10.01 7.98
N GLN A 182 10.20 -10.42 8.08
CA GLN A 182 11.16 -10.32 6.96
C GLN A 182 10.81 -11.24 5.79
N ASN A 183 9.97 -12.26 6.02
CA ASN A 183 9.59 -13.23 5.02
C ASN A 183 8.19 -12.96 4.45
N ILE A 184 7.87 -13.60 3.34
CA ILE A 184 6.51 -13.56 2.77
C ILE A 184 5.49 -13.99 3.85
N PRO A 185 4.46 -13.18 4.12
CA PRO A 185 3.57 -13.36 5.27
C PRO A 185 2.76 -14.66 5.19
N LYS A 186 2.51 -15.27 6.35
CA LYS A 186 1.77 -16.54 6.46
C LYS A 186 0.48 -16.42 7.28
N ARG A 187 0.44 -15.60 8.33
CA ARG A 187 -0.67 -15.51 9.30
C ARG A 187 -1.59 -14.33 9.01
N PHE A 188 -1.06 -13.14 9.09
CA PHE A 188 -1.79 -11.90 8.89
C PHE A 188 -1.27 -11.15 7.66
N HIS A 189 -2.16 -10.41 7.01
CA HIS A 189 -1.80 -9.53 5.91
C HIS A 189 -1.15 -8.24 6.47
N PRO A 190 0.16 -8.01 6.27
CA PRO A 190 0.87 -6.92 6.93
C PRO A 190 0.26 -5.54 6.72
N PRO A 191 -0.22 -5.16 5.51
CA PRO A 191 -0.86 -3.87 5.30
C PRO A 191 -2.09 -3.63 6.19
N SER A 192 -2.79 -4.68 6.63
CA SER A 192 -3.92 -4.54 7.56
C SER A 192 -3.49 -4.49 9.03
N VAL A 193 -2.26 -4.92 9.31
CA VAL A 193 -1.69 -4.82 10.67
C VAL A 193 -0.98 -3.49 10.83
N VAL A 194 0.18 -3.35 10.20
CA VAL A 194 1.01 -2.14 10.34
C VAL A 194 0.42 -0.94 9.62
N GLY A 195 -0.33 -1.15 8.52
CA GLY A 195 -0.99 -0.07 7.78
C GLY A 195 -2.06 0.63 8.59
N THR A 196 -2.79 -0.07 9.47
CA THR A 196 -3.76 0.55 10.38
C THR A 196 -3.07 1.51 11.35
N LEU A 197 -1.93 1.11 11.93
CA LEU A 197 -1.15 1.99 12.82
C LEU A 197 -0.48 3.13 12.03
N GLY A 198 0.04 2.85 10.83
CA GLY A 198 0.60 3.89 9.96
C GLY A 198 -0.42 4.94 9.54
N SER A 199 -1.64 4.51 9.20
CA SER A 199 -2.76 5.42 8.91
C SER A 199 -3.13 6.26 10.14
N ALA A 200 -3.18 5.65 11.33
CA ALA A 200 -3.45 6.37 12.59
C ALA A 200 -2.36 7.40 12.89
N ALA A 201 -1.09 7.05 12.73
CA ALA A 201 0.05 7.94 12.95
C ALA A 201 0.04 9.13 11.97
N ALA A 202 -0.18 8.87 10.69
CA ALA A 202 -0.28 9.91 9.67
C ALA A 202 -1.43 10.89 9.96
N CYS A 203 -2.62 10.37 10.26
CA CYS A 203 -3.77 11.20 10.61
C CYS A 203 -3.56 11.98 11.91
N ALA A 204 -2.96 11.36 12.94
CA ALA A 204 -2.63 12.02 14.20
C ALA A 204 -1.65 13.18 13.97
N ARG A 205 -0.62 12.98 13.12
CA ARG A 205 0.32 14.04 12.74
C ARG A 205 -0.36 15.17 12.00
N LEU A 206 -1.20 14.87 11.00
CA LEU A 206 -1.90 15.89 10.21
C LEU A 206 -2.91 16.69 11.06
N LEU A 207 -3.55 16.04 12.03
CA LEU A 207 -4.46 16.67 12.98
C LEU A 207 -3.73 17.41 14.12
N SER A 208 -2.40 17.38 14.15
CA SER A 208 -1.56 18.00 15.20
C SER A 208 -1.95 17.54 16.61
N LEU A 209 -2.13 16.23 16.78
CA LEU A 209 -2.48 15.66 18.08
C LEU A 209 -1.30 15.75 19.05
N GLU A 210 -1.62 15.94 20.34
CA GLU A 210 -0.63 15.89 21.41
C GLU A 210 -0.04 14.48 21.58
N ARG A 211 1.17 14.38 22.12
CA ARG A 211 1.91 13.11 22.27
C ARG A 211 1.06 11.99 22.88
N THR A 212 0.39 12.25 23.99
CA THR A 212 -0.47 11.27 24.66
C THR A 212 -1.61 10.81 23.75
N GLN A 213 -2.21 11.71 22.97
CA GLN A 213 -3.24 11.36 21.99
C GLN A 213 -2.66 10.53 20.84
N CYS A 214 -1.42 10.81 20.41
CA CYS A 214 -0.73 9.97 19.41
C CYS A 214 -0.53 8.55 19.93
N CYS A 215 -0.13 8.37 21.19
CA CYS A 215 -0.02 7.05 21.82
C CYS A 215 -1.38 6.32 21.88
N HIS A 216 -2.44 7.03 22.25
CA HIS A 216 -3.79 6.44 22.27
C HIS A 216 -4.28 6.10 20.86
N ALA A 217 -3.99 6.91 19.84
CA ALA A 217 -4.33 6.62 18.44
C ALA A 217 -3.66 5.30 17.97
N LEU A 218 -2.37 5.11 18.27
CA LEU A 218 -1.67 3.86 17.99
C LEU A 218 -2.27 2.67 18.72
N ALA A 219 -2.61 2.85 20.00
CA ALA A 219 -3.18 1.78 20.82
C ALA A 219 -4.60 1.36 20.38
N ILE A 220 -5.44 2.32 20.02
CA ILE A 220 -6.76 2.07 19.43
C ILE A 220 -6.58 1.35 18.08
N ALA A 221 -5.68 1.84 17.22
CA ALA A 221 -5.39 1.24 15.93
C ALA A 221 -4.90 -0.22 16.06
N ALA A 222 -4.05 -0.51 17.03
CA ALA A 222 -3.58 -1.88 17.30
C ALA A 222 -4.73 -2.83 17.69
N SER A 223 -5.73 -2.33 18.41
CA SER A 223 -6.93 -3.10 18.75
C SER A 223 -7.88 -3.36 17.58
N LEU A 224 -7.79 -2.54 16.54
CA LEU A 224 -8.61 -2.63 15.32
C LEU A 224 -7.90 -3.33 14.15
N ALA A 225 -6.58 -3.55 14.27
CA ALA A 225 -5.74 -4.14 13.24
C ALA A 225 -5.99 -5.65 13.09
N GLY A 226 -5.66 -6.17 11.90
CA GLY A 226 -5.70 -7.60 11.61
C GLY A 226 -6.43 -7.94 10.32
N ALA A 227 -6.01 -9.00 9.66
CA ALA A 227 -6.71 -9.68 8.58
C ALA A 227 -5.97 -10.99 8.25
N PRO A 228 -6.66 -12.13 8.13
CA PRO A 228 -6.02 -13.41 7.88
C PRO A 228 -5.51 -13.52 6.44
N MET A 229 -4.30 -14.09 6.26
CA MET A 229 -3.72 -14.38 4.94
C MET A 229 -4.54 -15.37 4.10
N ALA A 230 -5.46 -16.11 4.72
CA ALA A 230 -6.36 -17.02 3.99
C ALA A 230 -7.17 -16.33 2.88
N ASN A 231 -7.41 -15.02 3.02
CA ASN A 231 -8.09 -14.21 2.01
C ASN A 231 -7.16 -13.61 0.93
N ALA A 232 -5.86 -13.87 0.96
CA ALA A 232 -4.98 -13.52 -0.15
C ALA A 232 -5.46 -14.18 -1.46
N ALA A 233 -5.30 -13.50 -2.59
CA ALA A 233 -5.80 -13.94 -3.89
C ALA A 233 -7.34 -14.12 -3.99
N THR A 234 -8.10 -13.41 -3.17
CA THR A 234 -9.57 -13.29 -3.27
C THR A 234 -10.01 -11.83 -3.38
N GLN A 235 -11.28 -11.58 -3.70
CA GLN A 235 -11.87 -10.23 -3.69
C GLN A 235 -11.87 -9.57 -2.30
N THR A 236 -11.67 -10.33 -1.24
CA THR A 236 -11.59 -9.79 0.13
C THR A 236 -10.25 -9.12 0.42
N LYS A 237 -9.17 -9.47 -0.29
CA LYS A 237 -7.84 -8.91 -0.03
C LYS A 237 -7.81 -7.38 -0.08
N PRO A 238 -8.39 -6.68 -1.09
CA PRO A 238 -8.46 -5.22 -1.12
C PRO A 238 -9.16 -4.58 0.08
N LEU A 239 -10.16 -5.25 0.66
CA LEU A 239 -10.85 -4.76 1.86
C LEU A 239 -9.91 -4.60 3.06
N HIS A 240 -8.83 -5.39 3.11
CA HIS A 240 -7.83 -5.29 4.18
C HIS A 240 -7.18 -3.90 4.21
N LEU A 241 -6.85 -3.36 3.05
CA LEU A 241 -6.24 -2.04 2.94
C LEU A 241 -7.26 -0.91 3.14
N GLY A 242 -8.46 -1.07 2.57
CA GLY A 242 -9.55 -0.14 2.82
C GLY A 242 -9.89 -0.03 4.31
N ASN A 243 -9.94 -1.16 5.03
CA ASN A 243 -10.13 -1.16 6.47
C ASN A 243 -8.95 -0.54 7.22
N ALA A 244 -7.70 -0.78 6.80
CA ALA A 244 -6.54 -0.16 7.42
C ALA A 244 -6.60 1.38 7.33
N ALA A 245 -6.94 1.93 6.16
CA ALA A 245 -7.12 3.36 5.98
C ALA A 245 -8.26 3.91 6.86
N ARG A 246 -9.42 3.26 6.83
CA ARG A 246 -10.59 3.66 7.61
C ARG A 246 -10.34 3.62 9.12
N LEU A 247 -9.89 2.47 9.63
CA LEU A 247 -9.77 2.22 11.05
C LEU A 247 -8.62 3.02 11.68
N GLY A 248 -7.54 3.27 10.93
CA GLY A 248 -6.47 4.16 11.37
C GLY A 248 -6.93 5.62 11.48
N LEU A 249 -7.66 6.14 10.48
CA LEU A 249 -8.29 7.46 10.56
C LEU A 249 -9.26 7.54 11.75
N GLU A 250 -10.10 6.54 11.93
CA GLU A 250 -11.06 6.49 13.04
C GLU A 250 -10.36 6.47 14.40
N ALA A 251 -9.27 5.72 14.54
CA ALA A 251 -8.45 5.69 15.75
C ALA A 251 -7.87 7.07 16.11
N ALA A 252 -7.35 7.81 15.12
CA ALA A 252 -6.86 9.18 15.33
C ALA A 252 -7.99 10.13 15.73
N LEU A 253 -9.17 10.03 15.11
CA LEU A 253 -10.34 10.86 15.45
C LEU A 253 -10.89 10.54 16.85
N LEU A 254 -10.88 9.27 17.27
CA LEU A 254 -11.30 8.88 18.63
C LEU A 254 -10.32 9.40 19.68
N ALA A 255 -9.02 9.24 19.43
CA ALA A 255 -7.98 9.76 20.33
C ALA A 255 -8.03 11.30 20.43
N SER A 256 -8.30 12.01 19.33
CA SER A 256 -8.48 13.46 19.33
C SER A 256 -9.63 13.94 20.23
N ARG A 257 -10.60 13.07 20.49
CA ARG A 257 -11.76 13.32 21.37
C ARG A 257 -11.53 12.87 22.80
N GLY A 258 -10.34 12.32 23.11
CA GLY A 258 -9.97 11.91 24.46
C GLY A 258 -10.30 10.44 24.77
N LEU A 259 -10.54 9.60 23.75
CA LEU A 259 -10.65 8.14 24.01
C LEU A 259 -9.26 7.61 24.39
N GLU A 260 -9.18 7.02 25.58
CA GLU A 260 -7.97 6.42 26.13
C GLU A 260 -7.84 4.95 25.74
N ALA A 261 -6.58 4.49 25.61
CA ALA A 261 -6.23 3.09 25.41
C ALA A 261 -4.89 2.79 26.12
N ASN A 262 -4.44 1.54 26.10
CA ASN A 262 -3.21 1.15 26.78
C ASN A 262 -1.99 1.81 26.10
N ALA A 263 -1.39 2.77 26.80
CA ALA A 263 -0.23 3.54 26.32
C ALA A 263 1.09 2.74 26.25
N LEU A 264 1.05 1.44 26.49
CA LEU A 264 2.18 0.51 26.39
C LEU A 264 1.91 -0.58 25.34
N VAL A 265 1.00 -0.31 24.38
CA VAL A 265 0.54 -1.33 23.41
C VAL A 265 1.66 -1.88 22.50
N LEU A 266 2.68 -1.07 22.21
CA LEU A 266 3.84 -1.46 21.41
C LEU A 266 4.97 -2.06 22.23
N ASP A 267 4.86 -2.01 23.57
CA ASP A 267 5.86 -2.51 24.48
C ASP A 267 5.70 -4.02 24.68
N ALA A 268 6.79 -4.72 24.97
CA ALA A 268 6.74 -6.15 25.29
C ALA A 268 6.29 -6.33 26.74
N LEU A 269 4.99 -6.49 26.98
CA LEU A 269 4.40 -6.62 28.28
C LEU A 269 4.35 -8.09 28.75
N PRO A 270 4.85 -8.42 29.96
CA PRO A 270 4.73 -9.77 30.49
C PRO A 270 3.26 -10.16 30.73
N GLY A 271 2.84 -11.28 30.16
CA GLY A 271 1.52 -11.87 30.40
C GLY A 271 0.33 -11.18 29.76
N VAL A 272 0.55 -10.09 29.03
CA VAL A 272 -0.51 -9.38 28.30
C VAL A 272 -0.05 -9.12 26.87
N ALA A 273 -0.81 -9.60 25.88
CA ALA A 273 -0.51 -9.38 24.48
C ALA A 273 -0.93 -7.96 24.05
N GLY A 274 0.05 -7.15 23.62
CA GLY A 274 -0.15 -5.93 22.89
C GLY A 274 0.03 -6.18 21.38
N PHE A 275 0.76 -5.30 20.68
CA PHE A 275 1.12 -5.49 19.28
C PHE A 275 1.93 -6.78 19.03
N SER A 276 2.61 -7.29 20.05
CA SER A 276 3.29 -8.60 20.06
C SER A 276 2.38 -9.78 19.66
N ALA A 277 1.05 -9.66 19.77
CA ALA A 277 0.13 -10.71 19.34
C ALA A 277 0.21 -11.04 17.84
N PHE A 278 0.70 -10.12 17.02
CA PHE A 278 0.82 -10.31 15.57
C PHE A 278 2.07 -11.08 15.14
N TYR A 279 3.11 -11.19 16.00
CA TYR A 279 4.41 -11.78 15.67
C TYR A 279 4.93 -12.65 16.82
N GLU A 280 5.51 -13.82 16.49
CA GLU A 280 6.03 -14.77 17.48
C GLU A 280 7.34 -14.31 18.13
N ASP A 281 8.17 -13.59 17.38
CA ASP A 281 9.53 -13.15 17.76
C ASP A 281 9.62 -11.62 17.89
N TYR A 282 8.62 -11.01 18.51
CA TYR A 282 8.49 -9.57 18.65
C TYR A 282 9.55 -8.96 19.59
N VAL A 283 10.40 -8.07 19.04
CA VAL A 283 11.43 -7.35 19.80
C VAL A 283 11.31 -5.85 19.47
N PRO A 284 10.52 -5.08 20.24
CA PRO A 284 10.29 -3.68 19.96
C PRO A 284 11.53 -2.82 20.25
N GLN A 285 11.68 -1.75 19.48
CA GLN A 285 12.73 -0.76 19.63
C GLN A 285 12.10 0.64 19.73
N PRO A 286 12.60 1.53 20.59
CA PRO A 286 12.11 2.90 20.63
C PRO A 286 12.45 3.64 19.34
N MET A 287 11.65 4.66 18.99
CA MET A 287 11.96 5.62 17.95
C MET A 287 13.08 6.55 18.43
N HIS A 288 13.92 7.02 17.50
CA HIS A 288 14.82 8.13 17.79
C HIS A 288 14.03 9.39 18.16
N PRO A 289 14.52 10.18 19.13
CA PRO A 289 13.89 11.46 19.44
C PRO A 289 13.82 12.37 18.22
N PRO A 290 12.77 13.20 18.08
CA PRO A 290 12.65 14.11 16.93
C PRO A 290 13.80 15.13 16.83
N GLU A 291 14.43 15.47 17.95
CA GLU A 291 15.56 16.39 18.04
C GLU A 291 16.90 15.76 17.64
N ASP A 292 16.94 14.43 17.46
CA ASP A 292 18.15 13.72 17.08
C ASP A 292 18.61 14.19 15.69
N ARG A 293 19.86 14.66 15.62
CA ARG A 293 20.46 15.10 14.34
C ARG A 293 20.71 13.94 13.39
N ASP A 294 20.80 12.73 13.92
CA ASP A 294 20.99 11.50 13.18
C ASP A 294 19.65 10.81 12.82
N LEU A 295 18.52 11.49 13.05
CA LEU A 295 17.21 10.99 12.63
C LEU A 295 17.20 10.77 11.13
N CYS A 296 17.10 9.50 10.75
CA CYS A 296 17.02 9.06 9.36
C CYS A 296 15.76 8.23 9.17
N PHE A 297 14.95 8.62 8.19
CA PHE A 297 13.77 7.84 7.82
C PHE A 297 14.18 6.57 7.08
N LEU A 298 13.48 5.48 7.35
CA LEU A 298 13.76 4.19 6.70
C LEU A 298 13.65 4.28 5.17
N LEU A 299 12.74 5.13 4.67
CA LEU A 299 12.57 5.37 3.24
C LEU A 299 13.81 6.04 2.61
N GLU A 300 14.66 6.72 3.38
CA GLU A 300 15.95 7.26 2.88
C GLU A 300 16.98 6.17 2.62
N ASN A 301 16.93 5.08 3.39
CA ASN A 301 17.86 3.96 3.24
C ASN A 301 17.39 2.96 2.17
N GLN A 302 16.08 2.74 2.07
CA GLN A 302 15.51 1.76 1.16
C GLN A 302 14.23 2.30 0.51
N ASP A 303 14.23 2.44 -0.82
CA ASP A 303 13.06 2.80 -1.61
C ASP A 303 12.03 1.66 -1.63
N VAL A 304 10.85 1.91 -2.16
CA VAL A 304 9.81 0.90 -2.43
C VAL A 304 9.97 0.32 -3.82
N ALA A 305 9.42 -0.87 -4.05
CA ALA A 305 9.24 -1.41 -5.39
C ALA A 305 7.96 -0.86 -6.02
N PHE A 306 8.05 -0.45 -7.29
CA PHE A 306 6.92 -0.13 -8.14
C PHE A 306 6.70 -1.23 -9.17
N LYS A 307 5.51 -1.77 -9.21
CA LYS A 307 5.14 -2.86 -10.09
C LYS A 307 4.93 -2.37 -11.52
N SER A 308 5.36 -3.13 -12.52
CA SER A 308 5.14 -2.82 -13.95
C SER A 308 3.81 -3.37 -14.47
N PHE A 309 3.24 -4.39 -13.81
CA PHE A 309 1.93 -4.96 -14.12
C PHE A 309 1.17 -5.36 -12.84
N PRO A 310 -0.17 -5.46 -12.90
CA PRO A 310 -1.00 -5.66 -11.72
C PRO A 310 -0.99 -7.12 -11.23
N ALA A 311 -0.01 -7.47 -10.39
CA ALA A 311 0.11 -8.78 -9.77
C ALA A 311 0.90 -8.72 -8.43
N HIS A 312 0.86 -9.80 -7.67
CA HIS A 312 1.71 -9.98 -6.50
C HIS A 312 3.19 -9.79 -6.86
N LEU A 313 3.96 -9.12 -5.98
CA LEU A 313 5.34 -8.72 -6.28
C LEU A 313 6.20 -9.88 -6.79
N GLY A 314 6.11 -11.07 -6.19
CA GLY A 314 6.87 -12.25 -6.59
C GLY A 314 6.70 -12.67 -8.06
N MET A 315 5.61 -12.22 -8.71
CA MET A 315 5.35 -12.53 -10.13
C MET A 315 6.30 -11.80 -11.06
N HIS A 316 6.86 -10.67 -10.65
CA HIS A 316 7.74 -9.84 -11.48
C HIS A 316 9.07 -10.55 -11.76
N TRP A 317 9.67 -11.22 -10.77
CA TRP A 317 10.88 -12.03 -10.98
C TRP A 317 10.65 -13.15 -12.02
N VAL A 318 9.53 -13.83 -11.90
CA VAL A 318 9.21 -14.94 -12.78
C VAL A 318 8.90 -14.48 -14.21
N ALA A 319 8.17 -13.35 -14.34
CA ALA A 319 7.84 -12.79 -15.64
C ALA A 319 9.08 -12.31 -16.38
N GLU A 320 10.03 -11.66 -15.70
CA GLU A 320 11.27 -11.18 -16.30
C GLU A 320 12.22 -12.34 -16.68
N ALA A 321 12.35 -13.36 -15.81
CA ALA A 321 13.10 -14.57 -16.15
C ALA A 321 12.49 -15.32 -17.37
N ALA A 322 11.17 -15.41 -17.45
CA ALA A 322 10.48 -16.00 -18.58
C ALA A 322 10.61 -15.17 -19.86
N GLY A 323 10.57 -13.84 -19.73
CA GLY A 323 10.82 -12.90 -20.84
C GLY A 323 12.18 -13.11 -21.48
N SER A 324 13.23 -13.28 -20.67
CA SER A 324 14.59 -13.56 -21.15
C SER A 324 14.67 -14.89 -21.92
N VAL A 325 13.95 -15.93 -21.48
CA VAL A 325 13.87 -17.20 -22.23
C VAL A 325 13.12 -17.00 -23.55
N ARG A 326 12.05 -16.21 -23.55
CA ARG A 326 11.31 -15.91 -24.77
C ARG A 326 12.19 -15.23 -25.82
N GLU A 327 13.01 -14.25 -25.44
CA GLU A 327 13.94 -13.58 -26.36
C GLU A 327 14.88 -14.59 -27.05
N LEU A 328 15.33 -15.60 -26.32
CA LEU A 328 16.14 -16.69 -26.89
C LEU A 328 15.32 -17.57 -27.86
N LEU A 329 14.02 -17.76 -27.60
CA LEU A 329 13.14 -18.61 -28.40
C LEU A 329 12.71 -17.97 -29.74
N VAL A 330 12.36 -16.68 -29.71
CA VAL A 330 11.74 -16.02 -30.86
C VAL A 330 12.61 -14.93 -31.50
N GLY A 331 13.76 -14.64 -30.87
CA GLY A 331 14.67 -13.58 -31.28
C GLY A 331 14.17 -12.16 -30.97
N PRO A 332 15.01 -11.14 -31.17
CA PRO A 332 14.71 -9.76 -30.76
C PRO A 332 13.63 -9.07 -31.61
N GLN A 333 13.29 -9.60 -32.78
CA GLN A 333 12.22 -9.06 -33.63
C GLN A 333 10.83 -9.50 -33.18
N GLY A 334 10.74 -10.37 -32.18
CA GLY A 334 9.49 -10.93 -31.69
C GLY A 334 8.82 -11.87 -32.68
N GLY A 335 8.12 -12.86 -32.17
CA GLY A 335 7.36 -13.84 -32.92
C GLY A 335 6.32 -14.48 -32.02
N SER A 336 5.40 -15.24 -32.59
CA SER A 336 4.46 -16.03 -31.83
C SER A 336 5.13 -17.32 -31.36
N LEU A 337 5.16 -17.58 -30.05
CA LEU A 337 5.61 -18.88 -29.54
C LEU A 337 4.50 -19.92 -29.78
N SER A 338 4.84 -21.00 -30.49
CA SER A 338 3.97 -22.18 -30.55
C SER A 338 4.19 -23.06 -29.32
N PRO A 339 3.16 -23.29 -28.48
CA PRO A 339 3.30 -24.23 -27.35
C PRO A 339 3.77 -25.64 -27.72
N ARG A 340 3.59 -26.05 -28.98
CA ARG A 340 3.96 -27.39 -29.46
C ARG A 340 5.46 -27.64 -29.49
N VAL A 341 6.30 -26.62 -29.49
CA VAL A 341 7.76 -26.79 -29.46
C VAL A 341 8.28 -26.96 -28.03
N VAL A 342 7.46 -26.71 -27.03
CA VAL A 342 7.81 -26.80 -25.61
C VAL A 342 7.46 -28.19 -25.08
N LYS A 343 8.42 -28.84 -24.45
CA LYS A 343 8.27 -30.15 -23.80
C LYS A 343 7.99 -30.06 -22.32
N GLU A 344 8.68 -29.14 -21.64
CA GLU A 344 8.60 -28.92 -20.18
C GLU A 344 9.02 -27.50 -19.84
N ILE A 345 8.42 -26.95 -18.78
CA ILE A 345 8.79 -25.68 -18.15
C ILE A 345 9.06 -25.95 -16.68
N LEU A 346 10.28 -25.70 -16.22
CA LEU A 346 10.64 -25.79 -14.82
C LEU A 346 10.84 -24.41 -14.23
N LEU A 347 10.12 -24.08 -13.15
CA LEU A 347 10.23 -22.86 -12.40
C LEU A 347 10.93 -23.11 -11.07
N SER A 348 12.12 -22.52 -10.88
CA SER A 348 12.78 -22.49 -9.58
C SER A 348 12.42 -21.17 -8.88
N VAL A 349 11.61 -21.25 -7.81
CA VAL A 349 11.01 -20.10 -7.10
C VAL A 349 10.98 -20.37 -5.60
N PRO A 350 10.87 -19.30 -4.75
CA PRO A 350 10.82 -19.51 -3.31
C PRO A 350 9.58 -20.30 -2.86
N PRO A 351 9.66 -21.03 -1.73
CA PRO A 351 8.53 -21.80 -1.20
C PRO A 351 7.43 -20.88 -0.65
N SER A 352 6.33 -20.77 -1.41
CA SER A 352 5.16 -19.98 -0.98
C SER A 352 3.88 -20.60 -1.52
N LYS A 353 3.09 -21.19 -0.61
CA LYS A 353 1.87 -21.92 -0.98
C LYS A 353 0.76 -21.06 -1.59
N TYR A 354 0.61 -19.82 -1.14
CA TYR A 354 -0.52 -18.97 -1.58
C TYR A 354 -0.33 -18.36 -2.97
N ILE A 355 0.89 -18.38 -3.52
CA ILE A 355 1.24 -17.92 -4.88
C ILE A 355 1.69 -19.05 -5.81
N ASN A 356 1.73 -20.30 -5.34
CA ASN A 356 1.90 -21.49 -6.16
C ASN A 356 0.52 -22.00 -6.57
N ARG A 357 0.02 -21.55 -7.74
CA ARG A 357 -1.33 -21.82 -8.26
C ARG A 357 -1.26 -22.29 -9.71
N PRO A 358 -1.16 -23.61 -9.96
CA PRO A 358 -0.92 -24.16 -11.30
C PRO A 358 -2.01 -23.79 -12.33
N PHE A 359 -3.28 -23.77 -11.91
CA PHE A 359 -4.42 -23.51 -12.80
C PHE A 359 -5.36 -22.48 -12.15
N PRO A 360 -5.04 -21.19 -12.25
CA PRO A 360 -5.87 -20.17 -11.64
C PRO A 360 -7.22 -20.03 -12.36
N THR A 361 -8.32 -20.05 -11.60
CA THR A 361 -9.69 -19.99 -12.14
C THR A 361 -10.26 -18.56 -12.14
N SER A 362 -9.70 -17.68 -11.35
CA SER A 362 -10.13 -16.28 -11.25
C SER A 362 -8.99 -15.32 -11.57
N GLU A 363 -9.32 -14.06 -11.82
CA GLU A 363 -8.35 -12.97 -12.01
C GLU A 363 -7.44 -12.81 -10.79
N HIS A 364 -8.01 -12.81 -9.59
CA HIS A 364 -7.25 -12.70 -8.34
C HIS A 364 -6.27 -13.86 -8.15
N GLN A 365 -6.67 -15.09 -8.52
CA GLN A 365 -5.76 -16.22 -8.47
C GLN A 365 -4.66 -16.13 -9.53
N ALA A 366 -4.95 -15.62 -10.73
CA ALA A 366 -3.97 -15.44 -11.79
C ALA A 366 -2.90 -14.41 -11.39
N ARG A 367 -3.29 -13.31 -10.73
CA ARG A 367 -2.36 -12.30 -10.17
C ARG A 367 -1.45 -12.86 -9.07
N HIS A 368 -1.75 -14.06 -8.56
CA HIS A 368 -1.01 -14.77 -7.51
C HIS A 368 -0.55 -16.15 -7.99
N SER A 369 -0.12 -16.27 -9.24
CA SER A 369 0.31 -17.55 -9.84
C SER A 369 1.64 -17.40 -10.55
N PHE A 370 2.68 -18.05 -10.03
CA PHE A 370 3.98 -18.16 -10.69
C PHE A 370 3.84 -18.75 -12.09
N GLN A 371 3.07 -19.83 -12.20
CA GLN A 371 2.85 -20.55 -13.46
C GLN A 371 2.19 -19.67 -14.51
N PHE A 372 1.14 -18.94 -14.11
CA PHE A 372 0.42 -18.05 -15.02
C PHE A 372 1.32 -16.93 -15.53
N SER A 373 2.09 -16.28 -14.63
CA SER A 373 2.97 -15.18 -15.00
C SER A 373 4.09 -15.64 -15.94
N ALA A 374 4.72 -16.80 -15.66
CA ALA A 374 5.72 -17.37 -16.55
C ALA A 374 5.16 -17.68 -17.92
N CYS A 375 4.02 -18.41 -17.99
CA CYS A 375 3.41 -18.79 -19.25
C CYS A 375 2.91 -17.59 -20.07
N SER A 376 2.37 -16.55 -19.41
CA SER A 376 1.97 -15.32 -20.09
C SER A 376 3.17 -14.58 -20.68
N ALA A 377 4.26 -14.43 -19.92
CA ALA A 377 5.49 -13.82 -20.42
C ALA A 377 6.11 -14.61 -21.59
N LEU A 378 6.13 -15.94 -21.52
CA LEU A 378 6.59 -16.81 -22.62
C LEU A 378 5.74 -16.65 -23.88
N LEU A 379 4.42 -16.52 -23.76
CA LEU A 379 3.51 -16.37 -24.90
C LEU A 379 3.57 -14.98 -25.52
N ASP A 380 3.48 -13.96 -24.70
CA ASP A 380 3.19 -12.57 -25.13
C ASP A 380 4.46 -11.69 -25.12
N GLY A 381 5.52 -12.08 -24.44
CA GLY A 381 6.75 -11.30 -24.25
C GLY A 381 6.72 -10.40 -23.02
N GLU A 382 5.54 -9.96 -22.61
CA GLU A 382 5.31 -9.17 -21.43
C GLU A 382 4.02 -9.57 -20.72
N VAL A 383 3.91 -9.24 -19.45
CA VAL A 383 2.67 -9.34 -18.68
C VAL A 383 2.10 -7.94 -18.50
N THR A 384 0.83 -7.76 -18.84
CA THR A 384 0.12 -6.49 -18.74
C THR A 384 -1.21 -6.66 -18.00
N SER A 385 -1.95 -5.56 -17.77
CA SER A 385 -3.30 -5.64 -17.23
C SER A 385 -4.23 -6.50 -18.09
N SER A 386 -4.07 -6.49 -19.40
CA SER A 386 -4.89 -7.28 -20.34
C SER A 386 -4.63 -8.78 -20.24
N SER A 387 -3.46 -9.22 -19.77
CA SER A 387 -3.12 -10.63 -19.55
C SER A 387 -4.06 -11.31 -18.55
N PHE A 388 -4.63 -10.55 -17.63
CA PHE A 388 -5.56 -11.05 -16.61
C PHE A 388 -7.03 -11.03 -17.04
N SER A 389 -7.35 -10.58 -18.23
CA SER A 389 -8.73 -10.55 -18.76
C SER A 389 -9.31 -11.96 -18.88
N PRO A 390 -10.64 -12.13 -18.83
CA PRO A 390 -11.28 -13.43 -19.03
C PRO A 390 -10.92 -14.09 -20.36
N ALA A 391 -10.74 -13.31 -21.43
CA ALA A 391 -10.33 -13.81 -22.73
C ALA A 391 -8.90 -14.37 -22.73
N ALA A 392 -7.94 -13.59 -22.19
CA ALA A 392 -6.54 -13.99 -22.11
C ALA A 392 -6.34 -15.25 -21.24
N ARG A 393 -7.03 -15.32 -20.10
CA ARG A 393 -6.96 -16.48 -19.18
C ARG A 393 -7.52 -17.79 -19.76
N ARG A 394 -8.41 -17.72 -20.77
CA ARG A 394 -9.04 -18.91 -21.39
C ARG A 394 -8.35 -19.35 -22.67
N ARG A 395 -7.24 -18.73 -23.08
CA ARG A 395 -6.52 -19.12 -24.30
C ARG A 395 -6.05 -20.57 -24.25
N PRO A 396 -6.30 -21.40 -25.27
CA PRO A 396 -5.83 -22.77 -25.31
C PRO A 396 -4.31 -22.90 -25.21
N GLU A 397 -3.57 -21.98 -25.82
CA GLU A 397 -2.11 -21.92 -25.81
C GLU A 397 -1.58 -21.75 -24.37
N LEU A 398 -2.21 -20.89 -23.58
CA LEU A 398 -1.87 -20.70 -22.18
C LEU A 398 -2.10 -21.97 -21.36
N HIS A 399 -3.26 -22.62 -21.54
CA HIS A 399 -3.58 -23.85 -20.83
C HIS A 399 -2.61 -25.00 -21.21
N THR A 400 -2.19 -25.05 -22.47
CA THR A 400 -1.18 -26.00 -22.92
C THR A 400 0.14 -25.78 -22.16
N LEU A 401 0.64 -24.56 -22.10
CA LEU A 401 1.88 -24.28 -21.35
C LEU A 401 1.73 -24.54 -19.87
N LEU A 402 0.62 -24.13 -19.24
CA LEU A 402 0.36 -24.37 -17.81
C LEU A 402 0.45 -25.87 -17.45
N SER A 403 0.01 -26.74 -18.35
CA SER A 403 0.08 -28.20 -18.13
C SER A 403 1.50 -28.78 -18.16
N LEU A 404 2.45 -28.04 -18.72
CA LEU A 404 3.86 -28.43 -18.83
C LEU A 404 4.72 -27.87 -17.69
N VAL A 405 4.14 -27.04 -16.81
CA VAL A 405 4.90 -26.38 -15.74
C VAL A 405 5.11 -27.31 -14.56
N ARG A 406 6.35 -27.37 -14.10
CA ARG A 406 6.75 -27.90 -12.80
C ARG A 406 7.38 -26.80 -11.97
N VAL A 407 7.22 -26.88 -10.65
CA VAL A 407 7.80 -25.93 -9.69
C VAL A 407 8.74 -26.70 -8.76
N GLU A 408 9.91 -26.13 -8.56
CA GLU A 408 10.88 -26.56 -7.55
C GLU A 408 11.27 -25.41 -6.63
N HIS A 409 11.82 -25.74 -5.48
CA HIS A 409 12.25 -24.79 -4.45
C HIS A 409 13.69 -25.05 -4.09
N ALA A 410 14.60 -24.21 -4.57
CA ALA A 410 16.00 -24.32 -4.22
C ALA A 410 16.24 -23.92 -2.75
N PRO A 411 17.09 -24.65 -2.01
CA PRO A 411 17.32 -24.38 -0.58
C PRO A 411 17.89 -23.00 -0.27
N ASP A 412 18.57 -22.37 -1.22
CA ASP A 412 19.17 -21.04 -1.14
C ASP A 412 18.26 -19.91 -1.61
N ASN A 413 17.01 -20.24 -2.02
CA ASN A 413 16.03 -19.26 -2.49
C ASN A 413 14.92 -19.02 -1.42
N PRO A 414 15.16 -18.13 -0.45
CA PRO A 414 14.20 -17.89 0.64
C PRO A 414 12.98 -17.10 0.15
N ALA A 415 11.84 -17.29 0.81
CA ALA A 415 10.63 -16.51 0.60
C ALA A 415 10.78 -15.08 1.20
N ASN A 416 11.70 -14.29 0.66
CA ASN A 416 12.10 -12.97 1.14
C ASN A 416 12.36 -12.05 -0.06
N PHE A 417 11.62 -10.94 -0.16
CA PHE A 417 11.68 -10.05 -1.34
C PHE A 417 13.03 -9.37 -1.56
N ASP A 418 13.88 -9.33 -0.55
CA ASP A 418 15.23 -8.77 -0.68
C ASP A 418 16.29 -9.77 -1.15
N ARG A 419 16.00 -11.07 -1.05
CA ARG A 419 16.99 -12.13 -1.34
C ARG A 419 16.50 -13.18 -2.33
N MET A 420 15.22 -13.20 -2.67
CA MET A 420 14.67 -14.18 -3.61
C MET A 420 15.15 -13.93 -5.04
N TYR A 421 15.10 -14.99 -5.82
CA TYR A 421 15.27 -14.97 -7.27
C TYR A 421 14.23 -15.88 -7.95
N ALA A 422 14.14 -15.82 -9.28
CA ALA A 422 13.39 -16.79 -10.07
C ALA A 422 14.25 -17.28 -11.22
N GLU A 423 14.19 -18.59 -11.49
CA GLU A 423 14.74 -19.21 -12.70
C GLU A 423 13.63 -19.90 -13.48
N VAL A 424 13.72 -19.80 -14.81
CA VAL A 424 12.82 -20.43 -15.76
C VAL A 424 13.64 -21.25 -16.73
N HIS A 425 13.44 -22.58 -16.74
CA HIS A 425 14.07 -23.48 -17.69
C HIS A 425 13.00 -24.01 -18.63
N VAL A 426 13.18 -23.83 -19.93
CA VAL A 426 12.29 -24.35 -20.96
C VAL A 426 13.02 -25.41 -21.76
N THR A 427 12.55 -26.66 -21.67
CA THR A 427 13.04 -27.75 -22.49
C THR A 427 12.17 -27.87 -23.74
N LEU A 428 12.79 -27.83 -24.89
CA LEU A 428 12.13 -28.00 -26.20
C LEU A 428 11.98 -29.48 -26.58
N VAL A 429 11.12 -29.77 -27.55
CA VAL A 429 10.88 -31.12 -28.02
C VAL A 429 12.10 -31.77 -28.70
N ASP A 430 13.04 -30.95 -29.20
CA ASP A 430 14.33 -31.43 -29.76
C ASP A 430 15.40 -31.68 -28.69
N GLY A 431 15.08 -31.43 -27.41
CA GLY A 431 15.97 -31.61 -26.28
C GLY A 431 16.80 -30.36 -25.90
N THR A 432 16.68 -29.27 -26.64
CA THR A 432 17.32 -28.01 -26.30
C THR A 432 16.75 -27.46 -24.98
N VAL A 433 17.63 -26.99 -24.08
CA VAL A 433 17.23 -26.35 -22.81
C VAL A 433 17.61 -24.88 -22.84
N LEU A 434 16.66 -24.01 -22.64
CA LEU A 434 16.86 -22.57 -22.53
C LEU A 434 16.59 -22.13 -21.09
N GLN A 435 17.41 -21.22 -20.58
CA GLN A 435 17.35 -20.76 -19.20
C GLN A 435 17.33 -19.25 -19.12
N GLY A 436 16.47 -18.71 -18.25
CA GLY A 436 16.44 -17.31 -17.83
C GLY A 436 16.46 -17.22 -16.31
N ARG A 437 17.13 -16.21 -15.78
CA ARG A 437 17.19 -15.90 -14.33
C ARG A 437 16.98 -14.43 -14.10
N CYS A 438 16.22 -14.13 -13.05
CA CYS A 438 16.04 -12.78 -12.55
C CYS A 438 16.36 -12.74 -11.05
N ASP A 439 17.39 -12.00 -10.68
CA ASP A 439 17.75 -11.71 -9.30
C ASP A 439 17.09 -10.40 -8.82
N THR A 440 16.78 -9.49 -9.73
CA THR A 440 16.19 -8.18 -9.42
C THR A 440 15.44 -7.65 -10.64
N PHE A 441 14.13 -7.58 -10.57
CA PHE A 441 13.27 -7.11 -11.69
C PHE A 441 13.30 -5.57 -11.80
N TYR A 442 12.96 -5.04 -12.99
CA TYR A 442 12.81 -3.61 -13.23
C TYR A 442 11.59 -3.04 -12.50
N GLY A 443 11.83 -2.16 -11.54
CA GLY A 443 10.85 -1.62 -10.59
C GLY A 443 11.12 -2.01 -9.14
N HIS A 444 12.04 -2.94 -8.90
CA HIS A 444 12.53 -3.26 -7.56
C HIS A 444 13.34 -2.09 -6.99
N TRP A 445 13.43 -1.94 -5.65
CA TRP A 445 14.20 -0.85 -5.01
C TRP A 445 15.70 -0.85 -5.36
N ARG A 446 16.26 -1.99 -5.75
CA ARG A 446 17.66 -2.09 -6.28
C ARG A 446 17.77 -1.86 -7.78
N HIS A 447 16.66 -1.87 -8.50
CA HIS A 447 16.57 -1.58 -9.94
C HIS A 447 15.30 -0.77 -10.21
N PRO A 448 15.24 0.50 -9.72
CA PRO A 448 14.01 1.27 -9.67
C PRO A 448 13.51 1.69 -11.05
N LEU A 449 12.20 1.86 -11.18
CA LEU A 449 11.62 2.50 -12.35
C LEU A 449 12.22 3.90 -12.55
N SER A 450 12.52 4.25 -13.79
CA SER A 450 12.87 5.63 -14.12
C SER A 450 11.67 6.57 -13.88
N ALA A 451 11.94 7.87 -13.71
CA ALA A 451 10.88 8.85 -13.55
C ALA A 451 9.89 8.81 -14.73
N ASP A 452 10.40 8.68 -15.96
CA ASP A 452 9.55 8.62 -17.15
C ASP A 452 8.71 7.33 -17.21
N ALA A 453 9.25 6.19 -16.76
CA ALA A 453 8.49 4.95 -16.69
C ALA A 453 7.34 5.07 -15.67
N LEU A 454 7.60 5.70 -14.51
CA LEU A 454 6.58 5.95 -13.50
C LEU A 454 5.51 6.92 -13.99
N ARG A 455 5.89 8.01 -14.68
CA ARG A 455 4.95 8.96 -15.32
C ARG A 455 4.08 8.26 -16.37
N ARG A 456 4.68 7.39 -17.21
CA ARG A 456 3.90 6.61 -18.20
C ARG A 456 2.91 5.68 -17.50
N LYS A 457 3.33 4.98 -16.45
CA LYS A 457 2.44 4.13 -15.64
C LYS A 457 1.28 4.95 -15.06
N PHE A 458 1.58 6.11 -14.48
CA PHE A 458 0.56 7.01 -13.92
C PHE A 458 -0.44 7.45 -14.99
N ARG A 459 0.04 7.99 -16.14
CA ARG A 459 -0.83 8.43 -17.24
C ARG A 459 -1.73 7.31 -17.76
N ALA A 460 -1.18 6.11 -17.94
CA ALA A 460 -1.95 4.96 -18.39
C ALA A 460 -3.03 4.56 -17.38
N ASN A 461 -2.72 4.59 -16.08
CA ASN A 461 -3.64 4.21 -15.04
C ASN A 461 -4.71 5.29 -14.79
N ALA A 462 -4.32 6.55 -14.62
CA ALA A 462 -5.23 7.65 -14.34
C ALA A 462 -6.10 7.97 -15.57
N GLY A 463 -5.53 7.91 -16.77
CA GLY A 463 -6.24 8.13 -18.04
C GLY A 463 -7.30 7.08 -18.37
N ALA A 464 -7.36 5.96 -17.66
CA ALA A 464 -8.47 5.03 -17.74
C ALA A 464 -9.78 5.59 -17.13
N VAL A 465 -9.69 6.67 -16.34
CA VAL A 465 -10.80 7.22 -15.55
C VAL A 465 -10.95 8.73 -15.75
N LEU A 466 -9.86 9.46 -15.84
CA LEU A 466 -9.82 10.92 -15.92
C LEU A 466 -9.51 11.40 -17.33
N PRO A 467 -10.01 12.58 -17.75
CA PRO A 467 -9.57 13.25 -18.96
C PRO A 467 -8.07 13.59 -18.94
N GLU A 468 -7.44 13.65 -20.11
CA GLU A 468 -5.99 13.89 -20.25
C GLU A 468 -5.53 15.18 -19.54
N GLU A 469 -6.28 16.27 -19.67
CA GLU A 469 -5.98 17.55 -19.00
C GLU A 469 -5.89 17.37 -17.47
N GLN A 470 -6.87 16.69 -16.88
CA GLN A 470 -6.92 16.45 -15.44
C GLN A 470 -5.81 15.47 -14.97
N VAL A 471 -5.42 14.52 -15.83
CA VAL A 471 -4.27 13.63 -15.57
C VAL A 471 -2.98 14.44 -15.48
N GLU A 472 -2.75 15.38 -16.40
CA GLU A 472 -1.54 16.21 -16.38
C GLU A 472 -1.56 17.23 -15.23
N GLU A 473 -2.71 17.81 -14.90
CA GLU A 473 -2.86 18.67 -13.70
C GLU A 473 -2.52 17.90 -12.41
N LEU A 474 -3.05 16.68 -12.26
CA LEU A 474 -2.76 15.84 -11.09
C LEU A 474 -1.29 15.44 -11.04
N LEU A 475 -0.68 15.09 -12.17
CA LEU A 475 0.76 14.80 -12.27
C LEU A 475 1.60 16.00 -11.79
N GLN A 476 1.31 17.18 -12.29
CA GLN A 476 2.02 18.41 -11.92
C GLN A 476 1.82 18.76 -10.44
N ALA A 477 0.59 18.61 -9.92
CA ALA A 477 0.29 18.85 -8.52
C ALA A 477 1.09 17.91 -7.59
N VAL A 478 1.26 16.64 -7.96
CA VAL A 478 2.06 15.69 -7.17
C VAL A 478 3.57 15.97 -7.30
N GLU A 479 4.06 16.30 -8.49
CA GLU A 479 5.49 16.60 -8.69
C GLU A 479 5.93 17.88 -7.97
N GLY A 480 5.03 18.86 -7.83
CA GLY A 480 5.26 20.10 -7.09
C GLY A 480 4.64 20.11 -5.68
N LEU A 481 4.29 18.95 -5.12
CA LEU A 481 3.46 18.85 -3.91
C LEU A 481 4.02 19.64 -2.72
N GLU A 482 5.33 19.59 -2.49
CA GLU A 482 5.99 20.34 -1.39
C GLU A 482 5.88 21.88 -1.50
N GLN A 483 5.55 22.37 -2.70
CA GLN A 483 5.42 23.81 -2.97
C GLN A 483 3.97 24.31 -2.84
N LEU A 484 2.99 23.40 -2.70
CA LEU A 484 1.59 23.77 -2.57
C LEU A 484 1.34 24.43 -1.21
N GLU A 485 0.77 25.63 -1.22
CA GLU A 485 0.33 26.30 0.00
C GLU A 485 -0.78 25.52 0.73
N ASN A 486 -1.59 24.80 -0.03
CA ASN A 486 -2.60 23.88 0.50
C ASN A 486 -2.93 22.76 -0.50
N CYS A 487 -3.45 21.64 0.00
CA CYS A 487 -3.74 20.45 -0.81
C CYS A 487 -5.07 20.52 -1.62
N THR A 488 -5.73 21.68 -1.71
CA THR A 488 -7.02 21.80 -2.41
C THR A 488 -6.92 21.39 -3.87
N SER A 489 -5.85 21.82 -4.58
CA SER A 489 -5.62 21.48 -5.98
C SER A 489 -5.44 19.97 -6.18
N LEU A 490 -4.70 19.31 -5.30
CA LEU A 490 -4.55 17.85 -5.32
C LEU A 490 -5.90 17.15 -5.14
N LEU A 491 -6.70 17.58 -4.18
CA LEU A 491 -8.00 16.99 -3.86
C LEU A 491 -9.02 17.19 -4.99
N SER A 492 -9.00 18.33 -5.66
CA SER A 492 -9.94 18.63 -6.75
C SER A 492 -9.69 17.82 -8.02
N CYS A 493 -8.46 17.33 -8.24
CA CYS A 493 -8.12 16.52 -9.41
C CYS A 493 -8.48 15.02 -9.28
N LEU A 494 -9.04 14.57 -8.14
CA LEU A 494 -9.27 13.13 -7.89
C LEU A 494 -10.61 12.60 -8.41
N HIS A 495 -11.44 13.46 -8.99
CA HIS A 495 -12.81 13.10 -9.38
C HIS A 495 -13.34 13.89 -10.57
#